data_3457943d2bb66e8093dd74927d0df995
#
_entry.id   3457943d2bb66e8093dd74927d0df995
#
_cell.length_a   1.000
_cell.length_b   1.000
_cell.length_c   1.000
_cell.angle_alpha   90.00
_cell.angle_beta   90.00
_cell.angle_gamma   90.00
#
_symmetry.space_group_name_H-M   'P 1'
#
loop_
_entity.id
_entity.type
_entity.pdbx_description
1 polymer ?
#
loop_
_entity_poly.entity_id
_entity_poly.type
_entity_poly.pdbx_seq_one_letter_code
_entity_poly.pdbx_strand_id
1 'polypeptide(L)'
;MQPSWAASIVDISKNTLFAAPQTVDSTPFFLFLQHIELAPKMTNLPKPSAKPKNPNFSSGPCSKRPGYDVNNLDISTLGRSHRSSIGKTALGRACSDTAEILGLPEGYRVGVVPASDTGAVEMILWSVLGARPVDIFAWEAFGRDWLTDVTKQLKLDNVNTYTADYGHLPDLTQANPDYDTIFTWNGTTAGVKVENADWISDDRTGLTICDATSAVFAMDMPWEKLDVITYSWQKVLGGEGAHGMLILSPRAVERLESYTPTWPMPKIFRMTKGGKLVEGIFRGETINTPSMLCVADYLDALDWVRSIGGLPASIAKSSDNLDVIKGFVASRPWAHFLAQNSAQISNTSVCLTLDLNEDQVKQIVKLLDAEAVAFDIGAYRDAPAGLRIWCGATVEKSDLEALLPWLDWAYHEVSA
;
A
#
# COMPACT_ATOMS: atom_id res chain seq x y z
N MET A 1 -15.46 -49.47 1.21
CA MET A 1 -14.94 -50.20 0.01
C MET A 1 -13.88 -49.34 -0.64
N GLN A 2 -12.63 -49.69 -0.38
CA GLN A 2 -11.51 -49.20 -1.18
C GLN A 2 -11.37 -50.13 -2.41
N PRO A 3 -10.71 -49.66 -3.50
CA PRO A 3 -9.57 -50.45 -3.94
C PRO A 3 -8.30 -49.62 -4.12
N SER A 4 -7.25 -50.23 -3.64
CA SER A 4 -5.83 -50.05 -3.88
C SER A 4 -5.42 -50.25 -5.36
N TRP A 5 -4.44 -49.45 -5.86
CA TRP A 5 -3.55 -49.92 -6.92
C TRP A 5 -2.10 -49.55 -6.59
N ALA A 6 -1.30 -50.60 -6.60
CA ALA A 6 0.13 -50.62 -6.26
C ALA A 6 1.04 -50.36 -7.48
N ALA A 7 2.24 -49.97 -7.14
CA ALA A 7 3.49 -49.79 -7.85
C ALA A 7 3.77 -50.61 -9.11
N SER A 8 4.56 -50.01 -10.00
CA SER A 8 5.52 -50.77 -10.88
C SER A 8 6.83 -50.01 -10.98
N ILE A 9 7.83 -50.57 -10.35
CA ILE A 9 9.27 -50.32 -10.51
C ILE A 9 9.71 -50.99 -11.80
N VAL A 10 10.43 -50.31 -12.67
CA VAL A 10 11.22 -50.98 -13.75
C VAL A 10 12.68 -50.59 -13.56
N ASP A 11 13.45 -51.59 -13.16
CA ASP A 11 14.90 -51.65 -13.10
C ASP A 11 15.44 -52.11 -14.48
N ILE A 12 16.38 -51.38 -15.07
CA ILE A 12 17.19 -51.84 -16.19
C ILE A 12 18.67 -51.51 -15.90
N SER A 13 19.34 -52.49 -15.32
CA SER A 13 20.79 -52.64 -15.38
C SER A 13 21.12 -53.60 -16.55
N LYS A 14 22.03 -53.22 -17.47
CA LYS A 14 23.09 -54.08 -18.01
C LYS A 14 23.96 -53.41 -19.07
N ASN A 15 25.24 -53.29 -18.72
CA ASN A 15 26.47 -53.57 -19.46
C ASN A 15 26.55 -53.35 -20.98
N THR A 16 27.56 -52.57 -21.40
CA THR A 16 28.59 -53.09 -22.30
C THR A 16 29.93 -52.35 -22.14
N LEU A 17 30.99 -53.13 -21.89
CA LEU A 17 32.44 -52.84 -21.97
C LEU A 17 32.86 -52.60 -23.43
N PHE A 18 33.81 -51.69 -23.68
CA PHE A 18 35.02 -51.93 -24.48
C PHE A 18 35.96 -50.72 -24.52
N ALA A 19 37.17 -50.96 -24.13
CA ALA A 19 38.51 -50.67 -24.56
C ALA A 19 39.16 -49.33 -24.18
N ALA A 20 40.16 -49.40 -23.31
CA ALA A 20 41.38 -48.59 -23.32
C ALA A 20 42.32 -49.08 -24.44
N PRO A 21 43.27 -48.29 -24.96
CA PRO A 21 44.41 -47.81 -24.21
C PRO A 21 44.97 -46.42 -24.71
N GLN A 22 45.72 -45.69 -23.96
CA GLN A 22 47.18 -45.50 -24.13
C GLN A 22 47.68 -44.38 -23.18
N THR A 23 48.79 -44.67 -22.57
CA THR A 23 49.67 -43.91 -21.71
C THR A 23 50.20 -42.64 -22.37
N VAL A 24 50.13 -41.51 -21.68
CA VAL A 24 51.03 -40.35 -21.86
C VAL A 24 51.31 -39.69 -20.50
N ASP A 25 52.56 -39.81 -20.17
CA ASP A 25 53.49 -38.99 -19.39
C ASP A 25 53.01 -38.22 -18.14
N SER A 26 53.63 -38.62 -17.06
CA SER A 26 53.62 -37.99 -15.73
C SER A 26 54.49 -36.74 -15.71
N THR A 27 53.89 -35.57 -15.62
CA THR A 27 54.53 -34.36 -15.09
C THR A 27 53.73 -33.85 -13.89
N PRO A 28 54.35 -33.57 -12.73
CA PRO A 28 53.62 -33.18 -11.54
C PRO A 28 53.15 -31.72 -11.70
N PHE A 29 51.86 -31.53 -11.82
CA PHE A 29 51.23 -30.22 -11.72
C PHE A 29 51.25 -29.83 -10.23
N PHE A 30 52.14 -28.90 -9.90
CA PHE A 30 52.17 -28.24 -8.61
C PHE A 30 50.81 -27.59 -8.33
N LEU A 31 50.15 -28.04 -7.28
CA LEU A 31 48.97 -27.40 -6.69
C LEU A 31 49.39 -26.01 -6.21
N PHE A 32 49.03 -24.99 -6.95
CA PHE A 32 48.84 -23.65 -6.41
C PHE A 32 47.49 -23.65 -5.67
N LEU A 33 47.50 -24.07 -4.41
CA LEU A 33 46.50 -23.66 -3.44
C LEU A 33 46.74 -22.16 -3.19
N GLN A 34 46.14 -21.32 -4.04
CA GLN A 34 45.94 -19.93 -3.64
C GLN A 34 45.04 -19.95 -2.39
N HIS A 35 45.62 -19.47 -1.30
CA HIS A 35 44.86 -19.08 -0.14
C HIS A 35 43.81 -18.06 -0.61
N ILE A 36 42.55 -18.49 -0.67
CA ILE A 36 41.44 -17.58 -0.61
C ILE A 36 41.51 -17.03 0.82
N GLU A 37 42.23 -15.92 1.00
CA GLU A 37 42.00 -15.10 2.19
C GLU A 37 40.52 -14.78 2.23
N LEU A 38 39.81 -15.48 3.12
CA LEU A 38 38.49 -15.02 3.57
C LEU A 38 38.67 -13.56 3.96
N ALA A 39 38.01 -12.67 3.25
CA ALA A 39 37.99 -11.27 3.60
C ALA A 39 37.75 -11.14 5.12
N PRO A 40 38.53 -10.31 5.84
CA PRO A 40 38.41 -10.24 7.27
C PRO A 40 36.95 -9.98 7.64
N LYS A 41 36.37 -10.82 8.52
CA LYS A 41 35.05 -10.55 9.13
C LYS A 41 35.11 -9.10 9.58
N MET A 42 34.28 -8.25 8.97
CA MET A 42 34.24 -6.83 9.31
C MET A 42 33.81 -6.73 10.79
N THR A 43 34.78 -6.47 11.63
CA THR A 43 34.62 -6.33 13.06
C THR A 43 33.69 -5.15 13.34
N ASN A 44 32.62 -5.40 14.09
CA ASN A 44 31.70 -4.48 14.77
C ASN A 44 31.68 -3.05 14.21
N LEU A 45 30.68 -2.78 13.37
CA LEU A 45 30.39 -1.40 13.00
C LEU A 45 30.06 -0.63 14.28
N PRO A 46 30.70 0.53 14.56
CA PRO A 46 30.39 1.26 15.78
C PRO A 46 28.92 1.68 15.77
N LYS A 47 28.24 1.49 16.88
CA LYS A 47 26.84 1.89 17.04
C LYS A 47 26.68 3.39 16.74
N PRO A 48 25.78 3.81 15.86
CA PRO A 48 25.56 5.21 15.53
C PRO A 48 25.13 6.01 16.77
N SER A 49 25.48 7.29 16.81
CA SER A 49 25.07 8.20 17.89
C SER A 49 23.89 9.09 17.50
N ALA A 50 23.79 9.47 16.23
CA ALA A 50 22.70 10.30 15.72
C ALA A 50 21.47 9.42 15.47
N LYS A 51 20.31 9.85 15.98
CA LYS A 51 19.01 9.17 15.78
C LYS A 51 18.07 10.03 14.96
N PRO A 52 17.08 9.43 14.24
CA PRO A 52 15.95 10.18 13.72
C PRO A 52 15.29 11.02 14.84
N LYS A 53 14.88 12.23 14.52
CA LYS A 53 14.09 13.06 15.44
C LYS A 53 12.70 12.49 15.65
N ASN A 54 12.14 11.90 14.58
CA ASN A 54 10.89 11.18 14.62
C ASN A 54 11.13 9.73 14.16
N PRO A 55 11.08 8.74 15.06
CA PRO A 55 11.31 7.33 14.71
C PRO A 55 10.07 6.60 14.18
N ASN A 56 8.97 7.29 13.91
CA ASN A 56 7.70 6.69 13.48
C ASN A 56 7.71 6.45 11.97
N PHE A 57 8.16 5.27 11.54
CA PHE A 57 8.17 4.84 10.14
C PHE A 57 7.10 3.79 9.81
N SER A 58 6.06 3.70 10.64
CA SER A 58 4.91 2.81 10.41
C SER A 58 4.17 3.14 9.12
N SER A 59 3.75 2.11 8.38
CA SER A 59 2.93 2.25 7.17
C SER A 59 1.42 2.30 7.45
N GLY A 60 1.04 2.51 8.70
CA GLY A 60 -0.36 2.77 9.06
C GLY A 60 -0.75 2.29 10.48
N PRO A 61 -1.13 3.22 11.35
CA PRO A 61 -1.11 4.68 11.16
C PRO A 61 0.28 5.21 10.87
N CYS A 62 0.34 6.27 10.06
CA CYS A 62 1.59 6.89 9.70
C CYS A 62 1.94 8.06 10.63
N SER A 63 3.20 8.47 10.61
CA SER A 63 3.70 9.62 11.34
C SER A 63 2.85 10.86 11.13
N LYS A 64 2.63 11.65 12.18
CA LYS A 64 2.01 12.97 12.09
C LYS A 64 2.90 13.91 11.26
N ARG A 65 2.29 14.94 10.65
CA ARG A 65 3.02 15.97 9.91
C ARG A 65 4.11 16.64 10.75
N PRO A 66 5.19 17.11 10.15
CA PRO A 66 6.19 17.90 10.86
C PRO A 66 5.57 19.10 11.58
N GLY A 67 6.02 19.32 12.82
CA GLY A 67 5.49 20.41 13.65
C GLY A 67 4.06 20.23 14.15
N TYR A 68 3.51 19.01 14.06
CA TYR A 68 2.20 18.70 14.62
C TYR A 68 2.20 18.90 16.15
N ASP A 69 1.18 19.59 16.65
CA ASP A 69 0.89 19.69 18.07
C ASP A 69 -0.63 19.59 18.26
N VAL A 70 -1.08 18.60 19.02
CA VAL A 70 -2.49 18.36 19.31
C VAL A 70 -3.17 19.55 19.97
N ASN A 71 -2.42 20.40 20.68
CA ASN A 71 -2.94 21.60 21.32
C ASN A 71 -3.32 22.72 20.33
N ASN A 72 -2.83 22.64 19.09
CA ASN A 72 -3.13 23.61 18.04
C ASN A 72 -4.36 23.22 17.19
N LEU A 73 -4.98 22.08 17.45
CA LEU A 73 -6.18 21.66 16.73
C LEU A 73 -7.36 22.57 17.09
N ASP A 74 -8.18 22.89 16.07
CA ASP A 74 -9.47 23.56 16.31
C ASP A 74 -10.48 22.57 16.93
N ILE A 75 -10.56 22.59 18.24
CA ILE A 75 -11.46 21.73 19.03
C ILE A 75 -12.83 22.37 19.29
N SER A 76 -13.17 23.49 18.65
CA SER A 76 -14.43 24.20 18.85
C SER A 76 -15.68 23.37 18.55
N THR A 77 -15.54 22.31 17.79
CA THR A 77 -16.62 21.36 17.45
C THR A 77 -16.82 20.25 18.48
N LEU A 78 -15.87 20.05 19.42
CA LEU A 78 -15.97 18.96 20.40
C LEU A 78 -17.12 19.18 21.37
N GLY A 79 -17.84 18.10 21.68
CA GLY A 79 -19.03 18.16 22.53
C GLY A 79 -20.24 18.86 21.86
N ARG A 80 -20.11 19.30 20.61
CA ARG A 80 -21.20 19.89 19.82
C ARG A 80 -21.78 18.83 18.85
N SER A 81 -23.03 19.03 18.45
CA SER A 81 -23.61 18.20 17.41
C SER A 81 -22.85 18.37 16.09
N HIS A 82 -22.42 17.28 15.45
CA HIS A 82 -21.88 17.33 14.11
C HIS A 82 -22.87 17.88 13.05
N ARG A 83 -24.16 17.92 13.40
CA ARG A 83 -25.23 18.53 12.59
C ARG A 83 -25.43 20.02 12.87
N SER A 84 -24.73 20.60 13.84
CA SER A 84 -24.71 22.06 14.05
C SER A 84 -24.02 22.75 12.88
N SER A 85 -24.21 24.06 12.72
CA SER A 85 -23.57 24.84 11.66
C SER A 85 -22.05 24.63 11.65
N ILE A 86 -21.37 24.79 12.81
CA ILE A 86 -19.90 24.60 12.87
C ILE A 86 -19.47 23.17 12.56
N GLY A 87 -20.23 22.16 13.00
CA GLY A 87 -19.93 20.75 12.69
C GLY A 87 -20.07 20.47 11.19
N LYS A 88 -21.16 20.92 10.57
CA LYS A 88 -21.36 20.79 9.12
C LYS A 88 -20.29 21.55 8.32
N THR A 89 -19.89 22.75 8.78
CA THR A 89 -18.83 23.52 8.15
C THR A 89 -17.50 22.75 8.17
N ALA A 90 -17.11 22.20 9.31
CA ALA A 90 -15.86 21.42 9.43
C ALA A 90 -15.88 20.17 8.54
N LEU A 91 -16.99 19.40 8.55
CA LEU A 91 -17.13 18.21 7.69
C LEU A 91 -17.23 18.60 6.20
N GLY A 92 -17.90 19.70 5.87
CA GLY A 92 -17.94 20.22 4.50
C GLY A 92 -16.56 20.62 4.00
N ARG A 93 -15.74 21.28 4.85
CA ARG A 93 -14.33 21.57 4.54
C ARG A 93 -13.52 20.31 4.29
N ALA A 94 -13.70 19.27 5.10
CA ALA A 94 -13.00 17.99 4.86
C ALA A 94 -13.26 17.44 3.45
N CYS A 95 -14.46 17.64 2.90
CA CYS A 95 -14.79 17.26 1.53
C CYS A 95 -14.25 18.26 0.49
N SER A 96 -14.57 19.55 0.65
CA SER A 96 -14.24 20.61 -0.32
C SER A 96 -12.74 20.88 -0.42
N ASP A 97 -12.05 20.95 0.73
CA ASP A 97 -10.61 21.20 0.78
C ASP A 97 -9.82 20.02 0.18
N THR A 98 -10.31 18.79 0.36
CA THR A 98 -9.76 17.61 -0.32
C THR A 98 -9.91 17.72 -1.83
N ALA A 99 -11.12 18.03 -2.32
CA ALA A 99 -11.36 18.14 -3.76
C ALA A 99 -10.49 19.24 -4.41
N GLU A 100 -10.34 20.38 -3.73
CA GLU A 100 -9.51 21.50 -4.18
C GLU A 100 -8.02 21.12 -4.23
N ILE A 101 -7.47 20.56 -3.14
CA ILE A 101 -6.04 20.21 -3.06
C ILE A 101 -5.68 19.12 -4.06
N LEU A 102 -6.55 18.13 -4.27
CA LEU A 102 -6.35 17.06 -5.23
C LEU A 102 -6.58 17.51 -6.68
N GLY A 103 -7.19 18.68 -6.90
CA GLY A 103 -7.52 19.16 -8.24
C GLY A 103 -8.50 18.25 -8.98
N LEU A 104 -9.52 17.74 -8.27
CA LEU A 104 -10.49 16.80 -8.86
C LEU A 104 -11.27 17.44 -10.01
N PRO A 105 -11.57 16.69 -11.09
CA PRO A 105 -12.39 17.19 -12.19
C PRO A 105 -13.79 17.63 -11.73
N GLU A 106 -14.42 18.51 -12.52
CA GLU A 106 -15.78 18.96 -12.26
C GLU A 106 -16.76 17.76 -12.22
N GLY A 107 -17.71 17.80 -11.32
CA GLY A 107 -18.72 16.77 -11.17
C GLY A 107 -18.34 15.62 -10.24
N TYR A 108 -17.08 15.52 -9.82
CA TYR A 108 -16.68 14.54 -8.81
C TYR A 108 -17.29 14.86 -7.45
N ARG A 109 -17.55 13.84 -6.65
CA ARG A 109 -18.09 13.93 -5.28
C ARG A 109 -17.06 13.41 -4.31
N VAL A 110 -16.84 14.11 -3.21
CA VAL A 110 -15.96 13.69 -2.09
C VAL A 110 -16.78 13.57 -0.84
N GLY A 111 -16.76 12.41 -0.20
CA GLY A 111 -17.55 12.13 1.01
C GLY A 111 -16.70 11.54 2.13
N VAL A 112 -17.04 11.91 3.37
CA VAL A 112 -16.51 11.27 4.58
C VAL A 112 -17.43 10.11 4.96
N VAL A 113 -16.87 8.90 5.02
CA VAL A 113 -17.60 7.66 5.30
C VAL A 113 -17.02 6.92 6.51
N PRO A 114 -17.76 6.00 7.15
CA PRO A 114 -17.29 5.32 8.36
C PRO A 114 -16.22 4.26 8.07
N ALA A 115 -15.50 3.87 9.12
CA ALA A 115 -14.66 2.68 9.23
C ALA A 115 -13.42 2.66 8.33
N SER A 116 -12.74 3.81 8.24
CA SER A 116 -11.50 3.98 7.45
C SER A 116 -11.68 3.56 5.98
N ASP A 117 -10.61 3.21 5.30
CA ASP A 117 -10.69 2.74 3.92
C ASP A 117 -11.45 1.40 3.78
N THR A 118 -11.33 0.52 4.76
CA THR A 118 -12.09 -0.74 4.78
C THR A 118 -13.58 -0.49 4.58
N GLY A 119 -14.15 0.45 5.36
CA GLY A 119 -15.57 0.79 5.20
C GLY A 119 -15.89 1.51 3.90
N ALA A 120 -14.96 2.31 3.36
CA ALA A 120 -15.14 2.99 2.08
C ALA A 120 -15.16 2.00 0.91
N VAL A 121 -14.22 1.05 0.88
CA VAL A 121 -14.18 0.00 -0.15
C VAL A 121 -15.41 -0.91 -0.04
N GLU A 122 -15.70 -1.49 1.12
CA GLU A 122 -16.88 -2.35 1.29
C GLU A 122 -18.17 -1.61 0.90
N MET A 123 -18.34 -0.36 1.33
CA MET A 123 -19.50 0.44 0.99
C MET A 123 -19.71 0.53 -0.53
N ILE A 124 -18.65 0.75 -1.29
CA ILE A 124 -18.77 0.87 -2.75
C ILE A 124 -18.95 -0.50 -3.40
N LEU A 125 -18.20 -1.52 -2.99
CA LEU A 125 -18.35 -2.87 -3.54
C LEU A 125 -19.80 -3.38 -3.37
N TRP A 126 -20.38 -3.22 -2.16
CA TRP A 126 -21.77 -3.60 -1.90
C TRP A 126 -22.81 -2.77 -2.66
N SER A 127 -22.47 -1.53 -3.04
CA SER A 127 -23.44 -0.60 -3.64
C SER A 127 -23.47 -0.64 -5.17
N VAL A 128 -22.36 -0.97 -5.85
CA VAL A 128 -22.27 -0.84 -7.32
C VAL A 128 -22.03 -2.14 -8.06
N LEU A 129 -21.51 -3.18 -7.38
CA LEU A 129 -21.22 -4.46 -8.03
C LEU A 129 -22.47 -5.28 -8.31
N GLY A 130 -22.36 -6.22 -9.25
CA GLY A 130 -23.45 -7.11 -9.70
C GLY A 130 -24.24 -6.59 -10.91
N ALA A 131 -24.02 -5.34 -11.31
CA ALA A 131 -24.57 -4.80 -12.54
C ALA A 131 -23.83 -5.30 -13.80
N ARG A 132 -22.55 -5.61 -13.64
CA ARG A 132 -21.63 -6.08 -14.68
C ARG A 132 -20.75 -7.20 -14.15
N PRO A 133 -20.12 -8.00 -15.02
CA PRO A 133 -19.00 -8.87 -14.61
C PRO A 133 -17.87 -8.04 -13.98
N VAL A 134 -16.97 -8.69 -13.25
CA VAL A 134 -15.91 -8.04 -12.49
C VAL A 134 -14.55 -8.59 -12.87
N ASP A 135 -13.60 -7.71 -13.11
CA ASP A 135 -12.17 -8.00 -13.12
C ASP A 135 -11.54 -7.49 -11.82
N ILE A 136 -10.89 -8.35 -11.04
CA ILE A 136 -10.22 -7.95 -9.81
C ILE A 136 -8.76 -8.33 -9.82
N PHE A 137 -7.90 -7.35 -9.52
CA PHE A 137 -6.45 -7.48 -9.52
C PHE A 137 -5.91 -7.37 -8.11
N ALA A 138 -5.18 -8.40 -7.64
CA ALA A 138 -4.67 -8.46 -6.28
C ALA A 138 -3.23 -9.01 -6.22
N TRP A 139 -2.31 -8.29 -5.57
CA TRP A 139 -0.90 -8.68 -5.44
C TRP A 139 -0.33 -8.50 -4.04
N GLU A 140 -1.19 -8.12 -3.07
CA GLU A 140 -0.81 -7.95 -1.68
C GLU A 140 -2.00 -8.17 -0.76
N ALA A 141 -1.83 -8.06 0.55
CA ALA A 141 -2.83 -8.48 1.52
C ALA A 141 -4.19 -7.78 1.35
N PHE A 142 -4.22 -6.45 1.23
CA PHE A 142 -5.48 -5.70 1.15
C PHE A 142 -6.24 -5.99 -0.15
N GLY A 143 -5.56 -6.02 -1.29
CA GLY A 143 -6.18 -6.43 -2.56
C GLY A 143 -6.77 -7.84 -2.50
N ARG A 144 -6.14 -8.76 -1.76
CA ARG A 144 -6.67 -10.12 -1.52
C ARG A 144 -7.90 -10.12 -0.60
N ASP A 145 -7.98 -9.18 0.34
CA ASP A 145 -9.18 -9.01 1.16
C ASP A 145 -10.35 -8.54 0.30
N TRP A 146 -10.14 -7.57 -0.60
CA TRP A 146 -11.17 -7.14 -1.56
C TRP A 146 -11.60 -8.26 -2.53
N LEU A 147 -10.64 -9.09 -2.96
CA LEU A 147 -10.95 -10.28 -3.75
C LEU A 147 -11.82 -11.27 -2.95
N THR A 148 -11.54 -11.42 -1.66
CA THR A 148 -12.33 -12.26 -0.76
C THR A 148 -13.75 -11.70 -0.60
N ASP A 149 -13.91 -10.39 -0.47
CA ASP A 149 -15.23 -9.75 -0.39
C ASP A 149 -16.07 -10.01 -1.64
N VAL A 150 -15.48 -9.80 -2.81
CA VAL A 150 -16.19 -10.03 -4.08
C VAL A 150 -16.58 -11.50 -4.27
N THR A 151 -15.65 -12.43 -4.00
CA THR A 151 -15.83 -13.85 -4.33
C THR A 151 -16.48 -14.67 -3.23
N LYS A 152 -16.28 -14.33 -1.94
CA LYS A 152 -16.74 -15.13 -0.79
C LYS A 152 -17.87 -14.49 -0.02
N GLN A 153 -17.90 -13.15 0.08
CA GLN A 153 -18.93 -12.43 0.82
C GLN A 153 -20.11 -12.06 -0.11
N LEU A 154 -19.85 -11.32 -1.17
CA LEU A 154 -20.84 -10.99 -2.20
C LEU A 154 -21.21 -12.20 -3.07
N LYS A 155 -20.28 -13.15 -3.22
CA LYS A 155 -20.46 -14.40 -4.00
C LYS A 155 -20.90 -14.13 -5.44
N LEU A 156 -20.22 -13.20 -6.09
CA LEU A 156 -20.52 -12.90 -7.49
C LEU A 156 -20.03 -14.06 -8.38
N ASP A 157 -20.86 -14.46 -9.35
CA ASP A 157 -20.57 -15.59 -10.23
C ASP A 157 -19.63 -15.21 -11.41
N ASN A 158 -19.74 -13.99 -11.91
CA ASN A 158 -19.00 -13.52 -13.09
C ASN A 158 -17.80 -12.67 -12.67
N VAL A 159 -16.76 -13.30 -12.12
CA VAL A 159 -15.56 -12.64 -11.63
C VAL A 159 -14.33 -13.29 -12.23
N ASN A 160 -13.51 -12.51 -12.92
CA ASN A 160 -12.14 -12.87 -13.29
C ASN A 160 -11.18 -12.37 -12.19
N THR A 161 -10.30 -13.24 -11.78
CA THR A 161 -9.31 -12.91 -10.72
C THR A 161 -7.91 -12.96 -11.28
N TYR A 162 -7.18 -11.87 -11.15
CA TYR A 162 -5.80 -11.72 -11.59
C TYR A 162 -4.92 -11.48 -10.36
N THR A 163 -4.05 -12.42 -10.07
CA THR A 163 -3.20 -12.35 -8.87
C THR A 163 -1.73 -12.44 -9.24
N ALA A 164 -0.89 -11.82 -8.43
CA ALA A 164 0.56 -11.97 -8.50
C ALA A 164 1.13 -12.23 -7.11
N ASP A 165 2.35 -12.77 -7.07
CA ASP A 165 3.12 -12.91 -5.85
C ASP A 165 3.64 -11.56 -5.37
N TYR A 166 4.03 -11.48 -4.10
CA TYR A 166 4.65 -10.28 -3.55
C TYR A 166 5.86 -9.83 -4.38
N GLY A 167 5.95 -8.54 -4.62
CA GLY A 167 6.98 -7.93 -5.47
C GLY A 167 6.62 -7.79 -6.94
N HIS A 168 5.50 -8.33 -7.39
CA HIS A 168 5.03 -8.27 -8.77
C HIS A 168 3.64 -7.66 -8.89
N LEU A 169 3.35 -7.05 -10.05
CA LEU A 169 1.98 -6.75 -10.48
C LEU A 169 1.44 -7.88 -11.35
N PRO A 170 0.14 -8.21 -11.27
CA PRO A 170 -0.52 -8.97 -12.33
C PRO A 170 -0.55 -8.15 -13.63
N ASP A 171 -0.79 -8.81 -14.76
CA ASP A 171 -0.93 -8.13 -16.04
C ASP A 171 -2.26 -7.34 -16.09
N LEU A 172 -2.17 -6.04 -15.83
CA LEU A 172 -3.32 -5.13 -15.80
C LEU A 172 -3.96 -4.91 -17.18
N THR A 173 -3.24 -5.22 -18.28
CA THR A 173 -3.78 -5.09 -19.64
C THR A 173 -4.86 -6.11 -19.97
N GLN A 174 -5.07 -7.09 -19.09
CA GLN A 174 -6.15 -8.06 -19.19
C GLN A 174 -7.52 -7.51 -18.72
N ALA A 175 -7.57 -6.29 -18.18
CA ALA A 175 -8.83 -5.66 -17.81
C ALA A 175 -9.75 -5.50 -19.01
N ASN A 176 -10.98 -6.01 -18.89
CA ASN A 176 -12.00 -5.88 -19.91
C ASN A 176 -12.73 -4.53 -19.74
N PRO A 177 -12.76 -3.65 -20.75
CA PRO A 177 -13.39 -2.33 -20.63
C PRO A 177 -14.90 -2.37 -20.35
N ASP A 178 -15.57 -3.52 -20.58
CA ASP A 178 -16.98 -3.70 -20.30
C ASP A 178 -17.28 -4.22 -18.89
N TYR A 179 -16.24 -4.59 -18.11
CA TYR A 179 -16.35 -5.13 -16.76
C TYR A 179 -16.04 -4.05 -15.72
N ASP A 180 -16.62 -4.19 -14.55
CA ASP A 180 -16.18 -3.37 -13.41
C ASP A 180 -14.81 -3.87 -12.94
N THR A 181 -13.84 -2.96 -12.87
CA THR A 181 -12.44 -3.30 -12.54
C THR A 181 -12.11 -2.84 -11.13
N ILE A 182 -11.55 -3.74 -10.30
CA ILE A 182 -11.17 -3.47 -8.91
C ILE A 182 -9.68 -3.71 -8.74
N PHE A 183 -8.97 -2.75 -8.17
CA PHE A 183 -7.54 -2.87 -7.89
C PHE A 183 -7.08 -1.87 -6.82
N THR A 184 -5.90 -2.09 -6.29
CA THR A 184 -5.21 -1.18 -5.37
C THR A 184 -4.19 -0.36 -6.16
N TRP A 185 -4.15 0.98 -6.03
CA TRP A 185 -3.14 1.78 -6.74
C TRP A 185 -1.73 1.52 -6.23
N ASN A 186 -1.60 1.35 -4.93
CA ASN A 186 -0.32 1.12 -4.27
C ASN A 186 -0.44 0.04 -3.20
N GLY A 187 0.18 -1.11 -3.43
CA GLY A 187 0.19 -2.23 -2.49
C GLY A 187 1.05 -1.94 -1.27
N THR A 188 0.41 -1.49 -0.18
CA THR A 188 1.07 -1.09 1.07
C THR A 188 1.92 -2.21 1.68
N THR A 189 1.53 -3.47 1.51
CA THR A 189 2.23 -4.61 2.11
C THR A 189 3.27 -5.24 1.18
N ALA A 190 3.23 -4.90 -0.12
CA ALA A 190 4.16 -5.39 -1.14
C ALA A 190 5.20 -4.35 -1.58
N GLY A 191 4.97 -3.06 -1.32
CA GLY A 191 5.82 -1.99 -1.83
C GLY A 191 5.76 -1.84 -3.35
N VAL A 192 4.68 -2.31 -3.98
CA VAL A 192 4.48 -2.32 -5.44
C VAL A 192 3.29 -1.44 -5.81
N LYS A 193 3.52 -0.45 -6.65
CA LYS A 193 2.49 0.46 -7.16
C LYS A 193 2.16 0.21 -8.63
N VAL A 194 0.98 0.60 -9.06
CA VAL A 194 0.64 0.74 -10.47
C VAL A 194 1.53 1.82 -11.09
N GLU A 195 2.08 1.54 -12.27
CA GLU A 195 3.01 2.46 -12.95
C GLU A 195 2.28 3.65 -13.58
N ASN A 196 1.23 3.35 -14.34
CA ASN A 196 0.39 4.33 -15.04
C ASN A 196 -1.02 3.76 -15.27
N ALA A 197 -1.90 4.54 -15.89
CA ALA A 197 -3.28 4.16 -16.20
C ALA A 197 -3.53 3.92 -17.70
N ASP A 198 -2.49 3.68 -18.51
CA ASP A 198 -2.62 3.51 -19.97
C ASP A 198 -3.43 2.26 -20.33
N TRP A 199 -3.45 1.29 -19.44
CA TRP A 199 -4.23 0.07 -19.56
C TRP A 199 -5.75 0.28 -19.35
N ILE A 200 -6.18 1.41 -18.77
CA ILE A 200 -7.59 1.75 -18.57
C ILE A 200 -8.12 2.44 -19.81
N SER A 201 -9.03 1.77 -20.54
CA SER A 201 -9.65 2.30 -21.76
C SER A 201 -10.50 3.56 -21.48
N ASP A 202 -10.42 4.53 -22.38
CA ASP A 202 -11.30 5.71 -22.33
C ASP A 202 -12.75 5.36 -22.73
N ASP A 203 -12.93 4.37 -23.60
CA ASP A 203 -14.23 3.90 -24.08
C ASP A 203 -14.85 2.84 -23.15
N ARG A 204 -14.33 2.65 -21.94
CA ARG A 204 -14.84 1.67 -20.98
C ARG A 204 -16.30 1.93 -20.62
N THR A 205 -17.07 0.87 -20.49
CA THR A 205 -18.46 0.91 -20.00
C THR A 205 -18.58 0.43 -18.55
N GLY A 206 -17.62 -0.36 -18.06
CA GLY A 206 -17.45 -0.72 -16.65
C GLY A 206 -16.93 0.41 -15.79
N LEU A 207 -17.05 0.30 -14.48
CA LEU A 207 -16.45 1.23 -13.51
C LEU A 207 -15.03 0.80 -13.13
N THR A 208 -14.17 1.76 -12.95
CA THR A 208 -12.82 1.56 -12.37
C THR A 208 -12.85 1.94 -10.90
N ILE A 209 -12.68 0.95 -10.02
CA ILE A 209 -12.76 1.06 -8.56
C ILE A 209 -11.35 0.86 -7.99
N CYS A 210 -10.82 1.90 -7.38
CA CYS A 210 -9.43 1.98 -6.96
C CYS A 210 -9.31 2.25 -5.45
N ASP A 211 -8.77 1.28 -4.70
CA ASP A 211 -8.20 1.55 -3.39
C ASP A 211 -6.88 2.31 -3.58
N ALA A 212 -6.87 3.58 -3.22
CA ALA A 212 -5.70 4.45 -3.33
C ALA A 212 -5.19 4.94 -1.96
N THR A 213 -5.45 4.15 -0.93
CA THR A 213 -5.24 4.48 0.48
C THR A 213 -3.83 4.98 0.79
N SER A 214 -2.82 4.38 0.21
CA SER A 214 -1.42 4.81 0.40
C SER A 214 -0.84 5.56 -0.81
N ALA A 215 -1.67 5.99 -1.75
CA ALA A 215 -1.29 6.70 -2.96
C ALA A 215 -1.75 8.16 -2.97
N VAL A 216 -3.01 8.42 -2.59
CA VAL A 216 -3.57 9.78 -2.56
C VAL A 216 -2.70 10.70 -1.71
N PHE A 217 -2.39 11.88 -2.21
CA PHE A 217 -1.44 12.90 -1.72
C PHE A 217 0.06 12.55 -1.88
N ALA A 218 0.43 11.34 -2.35
CA ALA A 218 1.83 10.97 -2.54
C ALA A 218 2.18 10.61 -3.99
N MET A 219 1.18 10.37 -4.83
CA MET A 219 1.34 9.98 -6.22
C MET A 219 0.43 10.82 -7.11
N ASP A 220 0.85 11.00 -8.35
CA ASP A 220 0.01 11.60 -9.36
C ASP A 220 -1.10 10.62 -9.75
N MET A 221 -2.35 11.06 -9.69
CA MET A 221 -3.51 10.20 -9.90
C MET A 221 -4.25 10.60 -11.17
N PRO A 222 -4.52 9.65 -12.07
CA PRO A 222 -5.25 9.91 -13.32
C PRO A 222 -6.77 9.96 -13.06
N TRP A 223 -7.25 11.02 -12.43
CA TRP A 223 -8.64 11.11 -11.95
C TRP A 223 -9.68 10.71 -12.99
N GLU A 224 -9.52 11.14 -14.24
CA GLU A 224 -10.46 10.87 -15.33
C GLU A 224 -10.55 9.37 -15.72
N LYS A 225 -9.53 8.59 -15.37
CA LYS A 225 -9.50 7.14 -15.56
C LYS A 225 -10.16 6.38 -14.39
N LEU A 226 -10.41 7.04 -13.26
CA LEU A 226 -10.87 6.40 -12.03
C LEU A 226 -12.30 6.84 -11.72
N ASP A 227 -13.22 5.88 -11.59
CA ASP A 227 -14.62 6.16 -11.31
C ASP A 227 -14.93 6.20 -9.81
N VAL A 228 -14.25 5.35 -9.04
CA VAL A 228 -14.31 5.31 -7.58
C VAL A 228 -12.91 5.28 -7.04
N ILE A 229 -12.61 6.18 -6.12
CA ILE A 229 -11.34 6.19 -5.40
C ILE A 229 -11.63 6.21 -3.91
N THR A 230 -10.95 5.34 -3.17
CA THR A 230 -11.04 5.28 -1.72
C THR A 230 -9.69 5.51 -1.07
N TYR A 231 -9.70 6.11 0.11
CA TYR A 231 -8.53 6.24 0.97
C TYR A 231 -8.94 6.58 2.39
N SER A 232 -7.98 6.60 3.32
CA SER A 232 -8.23 6.97 4.71
C SER A 232 -7.15 7.90 5.27
N TRP A 233 -7.51 8.62 6.33
CA TRP A 233 -6.74 9.76 6.85
C TRP A 233 -5.40 9.38 7.48
N GLN A 234 -5.27 8.16 8.01
CA GLN A 234 -4.10 7.71 8.76
C GLN A 234 -2.89 7.33 7.89
N LYS A 235 -2.90 7.61 6.58
CA LYS A 235 -1.82 7.29 5.66
C LYS A 235 -0.98 8.52 5.31
N VAL A 236 -1.00 9.01 4.10
CA VAL A 236 -0.05 10.03 3.60
C VAL A 236 -0.07 11.32 4.41
N LEU A 237 -1.24 11.72 4.91
CA LEU A 237 -1.39 12.94 5.72
C LEU A 237 -1.15 12.72 7.22
N GLY A 238 -0.95 11.47 7.66
CA GLY A 238 -0.68 11.15 9.07
C GLY A 238 -1.81 11.49 10.03
N GLY A 239 -3.06 11.55 9.53
CA GLY A 239 -4.24 11.76 10.36
C GLY A 239 -4.57 10.53 11.22
N GLU A 240 -5.58 10.65 12.07
CA GLU A 240 -6.13 9.51 12.79
C GLU A 240 -7.04 8.68 11.87
N GLY A 241 -7.15 7.37 12.13
CA GLY A 241 -8.09 6.47 11.44
C GLY A 241 -9.55 6.90 11.62
N ALA A 242 -10.44 5.95 11.82
CA ALA A 242 -11.88 6.12 12.03
C ALA A 242 -12.71 6.43 10.78
N HIS A 243 -12.25 7.24 9.85
CA HIS A 243 -13.02 7.64 8.66
C HIS A 243 -12.30 7.24 7.37
N GLY A 244 -13.10 6.79 6.39
CA GLY A 244 -12.70 6.66 5.01
C GLY A 244 -13.11 7.90 4.21
N MET A 245 -12.44 8.10 3.10
CA MET A 245 -12.82 9.07 2.08
C MET A 245 -13.26 8.31 0.84
N LEU A 246 -14.37 8.74 0.29
CA LEU A 246 -14.95 8.18 -0.92
C LEU A 246 -15.04 9.27 -1.97
N ILE A 247 -14.37 9.08 -3.10
CA ILE A 247 -14.41 9.96 -4.26
C ILE A 247 -15.14 9.23 -5.38
N LEU A 248 -16.17 9.87 -5.94
CA LEU A 248 -17.01 9.32 -6.99
C LEU A 248 -16.98 10.20 -8.23
N SER A 249 -16.72 9.59 -9.39
CA SER A 249 -16.93 10.23 -10.69
C SER A 249 -18.42 10.38 -11.01
N PRO A 250 -18.80 11.21 -12.00
CA PRO A 250 -20.18 11.26 -12.50
C PRO A 250 -20.70 9.88 -12.94
N ARG A 251 -19.87 9.01 -13.50
CA ARG A 251 -20.23 7.64 -13.92
C ARG A 251 -20.56 6.74 -12.73
N ALA A 252 -19.80 6.86 -11.64
CA ALA A 252 -20.10 6.12 -10.41
C ALA A 252 -21.41 6.59 -9.77
N VAL A 253 -21.70 7.89 -9.82
CA VAL A 253 -22.98 8.45 -9.37
C VAL A 253 -24.12 7.90 -10.22
N GLU A 254 -24.00 7.91 -11.54
CA GLU A 254 -25.00 7.34 -12.46
C GLU A 254 -25.26 5.84 -12.16
N ARG A 255 -24.19 5.05 -11.90
CA ARG A 255 -24.35 3.64 -11.50
C ARG A 255 -25.15 3.51 -10.21
N LEU A 256 -24.85 4.31 -9.19
CA LEU A 256 -25.56 4.29 -7.92
C LEU A 256 -27.05 4.66 -8.06
N GLU A 257 -27.39 5.52 -8.99
CA GLU A 257 -28.78 5.95 -9.24
C GLU A 257 -29.56 5.01 -10.15
N SER A 258 -28.88 4.29 -11.06
CA SER A 258 -29.50 3.41 -12.05
C SER A 258 -29.56 1.95 -11.65
N TYR A 259 -28.77 1.54 -10.64
CA TYR A 259 -28.67 0.14 -10.22
C TYR A 259 -29.02 -0.03 -8.73
N THR A 260 -29.74 -1.10 -8.41
CA THR A 260 -30.03 -1.51 -7.04
C THR A 260 -29.53 -2.95 -6.83
N PRO A 261 -28.60 -3.17 -5.90
CA PRO A 261 -28.12 -4.51 -5.57
C PRO A 261 -29.25 -5.44 -5.11
N THR A 262 -29.12 -6.73 -5.42
CA THR A 262 -30.12 -7.75 -5.06
C THR A 262 -30.00 -8.26 -3.63
N TRP A 263 -28.87 -7.97 -2.98
CA TRP A 263 -28.59 -8.38 -1.60
C TRP A 263 -29.02 -7.33 -0.58
N PRO A 264 -29.21 -7.72 0.71
CA PRO A 264 -29.51 -6.76 1.77
C PRO A 264 -28.42 -5.73 1.95
N MET A 265 -28.79 -4.45 1.94
CA MET A 265 -27.86 -3.32 2.11
C MET A 265 -27.86 -2.84 3.56
N PRO A 266 -26.75 -2.95 4.30
CA PRO A 266 -26.60 -2.35 5.64
C PRO A 266 -26.87 -0.84 5.61
N LYS A 267 -27.44 -0.30 6.69
CA LYS A 267 -27.77 1.13 6.75
C LYS A 267 -26.57 2.03 6.45
N ILE A 268 -25.39 1.67 6.98
CA ILE A 268 -24.17 2.46 6.83
C ILE A 268 -23.59 2.44 5.40
N PHE A 269 -24.09 1.57 4.53
CA PHE A 269 -23.70 1.51 3.12
C PHE A 269 -24.69 2.19 2.17
N ARG A 270 -25.82 2.72 2.70
CA ARG A 270 -26.87 3.31 1.89
C ARG A 270 -26.53 4.72 1.44
N MET A 271 -26.01 4.86 0.25
CA MET A 271 -25.68 6.15 -0.36
C MET A 271 -26.83 6.73 -1.19
N THR A 272 -27.89 5.94 -1.45
CA THR A 272 -29.03 6.38 -2.23
C THR A 272 -30.35 6.32 -1.44
N LYS A 273 -31.30 7.18 -1.81
CA LYS A 273 -32.65 7.18 -1.30
C LYS A 273 -33.63 7.45 -2.45
N GLY A 274 -34.55 6.52 -2.66
CA GLY A 274 -35.52 6.65 -3.78
C GLY A 274 -34.84 6.68 -5.15
N GLY A 275 -33.76 5.94 -5.33
CA GLY A 275 -33.02 5.89 -6.61
C GLY A 275 -32.19 7.15 -6.90
N LYS A 276 -31.97 8.03 -5.90
CA LYS A 276 -31.15 9.23 -6.04
C LYS A 276 -30.03 9.25 -4.99
N LEU A 277 -28.87 9.76 -5.38
CA LEU A 277 -27.74 9.95 -4.48
C LEU A 277 -28.13 10.84 -3.30
N VAL A 278 -27.72 10.47 -2.10
CA VAL A 278 -27.85 11.32 -0.90
C VAL A 278 -26.73 12.36 -0.92
N GLU A 279 -26.90 13.42 -1.68
CA GLU A 279 -25.91 14.48 -1.91
C GLU A 279 -25.37 15.09 -0.60
N GLY A 280 -26.14 15.01 0.50
CA GLY A 280 -25.69 15.48 1.81
C GLY A 280 -24.41 14.83 2.29
N ILE A 281 -24.17 13.53 1.98
CA ILE A 281 -22.95 12.79 2.34
C ILE A 281 -21.71 13.50 1.79
N PHE A 282 -21.82 14.05 0.60
CA PHE A 282 -20.75 14.73 -0.13
C PHE A 282 -20.67 16.24 0.17
N ARG A 283 -21.41 16.68 1.17
CA ARG A 283 -21.43 18.08 1.69
C ARG A 283 -21.26 18.14 3.21
N GLY A 284 -20.75 17.06 3.82
CA GLY A 284 -20.50 16.98 5.25
C GLY A 284 -21.67 16.49 6.11
N GLU A 285 -22.71 15.91 5.51
CA GLU A 285 -23.77 15.20 6.25
C GLU A 285 -23.42 13.71 6.29
N THR A 286 -22.72 13.28 7.33
CA THR A 286 -22.25 11.89 7.44
C THR A 286 -23.39 10.90 7.71
N ILE A 287 -23.21 9.66 7.25
CA ILE A 287 -24.17 8.55 7.45
C ILE A 287 -24.34 8.22 8.93
N ASN A 288 -23.25 8.27 9.68
CA ASN A 288 -23.18 8.01 11.13
C ASN A 288 -22.63 9.24 11.87
N THR A 289 -22.52 9.15 13.18
CA THR A 289 -21.87 10.19 14.00
C THR A 289 -20.35 10.06 13.83
N PRO A 290 -19.67 11.09 13.30
CA PRO A 290 -18.22 11.06 13.09
C PRO A 290 -17.46 11.45 14.36
N SER A 291 -16.17 11.19 14.42
CA SER A 291 -15.25 11.77 15.39
C SER A 291 -14.85 13.17 14.97
N MET A 292 -15.35 14.18 15.65
CA MET A 292 -14.99 15.58 15.32
C MET A 292 -13.54 15.91 15.67
N LEU A 293 -12.89 15.14 16.58
CA LEU A 293 -11.46 15.28 16.85
C LEU A 293 -10.63 14.79 15.64
N CYS A 294 -10.99 13.65 15.06
CA CYS A 294 -10.33 13.16 13.83
C CYS A 294 -10.58 14.09 12.65
N VAL A 295 -11.75 14.77 12.58
CA VAL A 295 -12.02 15.79 11.57
C VAL A 295 -11.10 17.00 11.76
N ALA A 296 -10.91 17.50 12.99
CA ALA A 296 -10.00 18.59 13.29
C ALA A 296 -8.56 18.24 12.93
N ASP A 297 -8.12 17.03 13.27
CA ASP A 297 -6.80 16.48 12.93
C ASP A 297 -6.58 16.40 11.41
N TYR A 298 -7.58 15.94 10.67
CA TYR A 298 -7.52 15.87 9.20
C TYR A 298 -7.49 17.26 8.55
N LEU A 299 -8.28 18.21 9.05
CA LEU A 299 -8.25 19.60 8.55
C LEU A 299 -6.91 20.27 8.80
N ASP A 300 -6.28 20.03 9.96
CA ASP A 300 -4.92 20.50 10.25
C ASP A 300 -3.90 19.93 9.25
N ALA A 301 -4.05 18.65 8.89
CA ALA A 301 -3.19 18.03 7.89
C ALA A 301 -3.41 18.61 6.48
N LEU A 302 -4.64 18.90 6.07
CA LEU A 302 -4.95 19.57 4.79
C LEU A 302 -4.38 21.00 4.74
N ASP A 303 -4.52 21.75 5.83
CA ASP A 303 -3.96 23.11 5.94
C ASP A 303 -2.40 23.05 5.88
N TRP A 304 -1.79 22.03 6.47
CA TRP A 304 -0.36 21.80 6.32
C TRP A 304 0.04 21.50 4.86
N VAL A 305 -0.68 20.66 4.15
CA VAL A 305 -0.39 20.39 2.71
C VAL A 305 -0.42 21.68 1.90
N ARG A 306 -1.43 22.55 2.12
CA ARG A 306 -1.47 23.86 1.48
C ARG A 306 -0.24 24.70 1.82
N SER A 307 0.17 24.71 3.09
CA SER A 307 1.28 25.53 3.58
C SER A 307 2.63 25.15 3.00
N ILE A 308 2.83 23.88 2.62
CA ILE A 308 4.09 23.40 2.03
C ILE A 308 4.15 23.52 0.50
N GLY A 309 3.07 23.97 -0.16
CA GLY A 309 2.98 24.12 -1.61
C GLY A 309 1.99 23.18 -2.30
N GLY A 310 1.04 22.62 -1.55
CA GLY A 310 -0.05 21.80 -2.08
C GLY A 310 0.35 20.37 -2.46
N LEU A 311 -0.49 19.74 -3.29
CA LEU A 311 -0.29 18.37 -3.75
C LEU A 311 1.09 18.13 -4.41
N PRO A 312 1.60 19.00 -5.30
CA PRO A 312 2.91 18.79 -5.90
C PRO A 312 4.05 18.67 -4.88
N ALA A 313 4.03 19.49 -3.82
CA ALA A 313 5.05 19.44 -2.78
C ALA A 313 4.93 18.17 -1.91
N SER A 314 3.71 17.70 -1.64
CA SER A 314 3.48 16.42 -0.93
C SER A 314 4.01 15.23 -1.74
N ILE A 315 3.76 15.20 -3.05
CA ILE A 315 4.29 14.17 -3.96
C ILE A 315 5.82 14.22 -4.01
N ALA A 316 6.40 15.43 -4.14
CA ALA A 316 7.85 15.62 -4.19
C ALA A 316 8.53 15.10 -2.91
N LYS A 317 7.99 15.43 -1.72
CA LYS A 317 8.53 14.92 -0.44
C LYS A 317 8.56 13.39 -0.39
N SER A 318 7.49 12.73 -0.82
CA SER A 318 7.43 11.27 -0.86
C SER A 318 8.43 10.67 -1.85
N SER A 319 8.65 11.32 -2.98
CA SER A 319 9.61 10.89 -4.01
C SER A 319 11.06 11.09 -3.54
N ASP A 320 11.37 12.24 -2.94
CA ASP A 320 12.69 12.53 -2.36
C ASP A 320 13.04 11.54 -1.24
N ASN A 321 12.07 11.15 -0.43
CA ASN A 321 12.22 10.14 0.61
C ASN A 321 12.53 8.74 0.01
N LEU A 322 11.83 8.35 -1.05
CA LEU A 322 12.17 7.11 -1.77
C LEU A 322 13.60 7.15 -2.32
N ASP A 323 14.05 8.29 -2.84
CA ASP A 323 15.40 8.40 -3.41
C ASP A 323 16.50 8.23 -2.33
N VAL A 324 16.25 8.60 -1.08
CA VAL A 324 17.14 8.26 0.05
C VAL A 324 17.29 6.75 0.19
N ILE A 325 16.17 6.01 0.17
CA ILE A 325 16.20 4.55 0.28
C ILE A 325 16.82 3.90 -0.96
N LYS A 326 16.56 4.42 -2.17
CA LYS A 326 17.21 3.94 -3.40
C LYS A 326 18.73 4.07 -3.33
N GLY A 327 19.24 5.21 -2.84
CA GLY A 327 20.68 5.43 -2.64
C GLY A 327 21.28 4.44 -1.64
N PHE A 328 20.56 4.13 -0.58
CA PHE A 328 20.97 3.13 0.41
C PHE A 328 21.05 1.74 -0.22
N VAL A 329 19.97 1.27 -0.86
CA VAL A 329 19.91 -0.06 -1.48
C VAL A 329 20.98 -0.21 -2.57
N ALA A 330 21.18 0.80 -3.41
CA ALA A 330 22.19 0.76 -4.46
C ALA A 330 23.64 0.58 -3.95
N SER A 331 23.91 0.94 -2.69
CA SER A 331 25.22 0.85 -2.07
C SER A 331 25.36 -0.31 -1.08
N ARG A 332 24.34 -1.16 -0.94
CA ARG A 332 24.31 -2.28 0.03
C ARG A 332 23.94 -3.57 -0.68
N PRO A 333 24.88 -4.51 -0.88
CA PRO A 333 24.62 -5.76 -1.61
C PRO A 333 23.65 -6.71 -0.90
N TRP A 334 23.37 -6.45 0.38
CA TRP A 334 22.51 -7.28 1.21
C TRP A 334 21.06 -6.76 1.35
N ALA A 335 20.75 -5.59 0.80
CA ALA A 335 19.42 -4.97 0.86
C ALA A 335 18.83 -4.86 -0.55
N HIS A 336 17.61 -5.33 -0.72
CA HIS A 336 16.93 -5.35 -2.01
C HIS A 336 15.52 -4.81 -1.88
N PHE A 337 15.01 -4.15 -2.92
CA PHE A 337 13.58 -3.86 -2.98
C PHE A 337 12.79 -5.17 -3.13
N LEU A 338 11.68 -5.29 -2.42
CA LEU A 338 10.73 -6.39 -2.66
C LEU A 338 10.13 -6.29 -4.06
N ALA A 339 9.82 -5.07 -4.53
CA ALA A 339 9.35 -4.80 -5.89
C ALA A 339 10.42 -5.17 -6.91
N GLN A 340 10.09 -6.05 -7.86
CA GLN A 340 11.02 -6.57 -8.86
C GLN A 340 11.20 -5.64 -10.07
N ASN A 341 10.24 -4.76 -10.33
CA ASN A 341 10.34 -3.73 -11.37
C ASN A 341 10.58 -2.36 -10.72
N SER A 342 11.67 -1.70 -11.11
CA SER A 342 12.05 -0.39 -10.54
C SER A 342 11.02 0.73 -10.77
N ALA A 343 10.24 0.68 -11.86
CA ALA A 343 9.17 1.64 -12.14
C ALA A 343 7.95 1.45 -11.21
N GLN A 344 7.83 0.28 -10.61
CA GLN A 344 6.71 -0.11 -9.75
C GLN A 344 7.03 0.01 -8.26
N ILE A 345 8.21 0.51 -7.89
CA ILE A 345 8.56 0.73 -6.48
C ILE A 345 7.65 1.83 -5.90
N SER A 346 6.99 1.51 -4.78
CA SER A 346 6.19 2.47 -4.00
C SER A 346 7.05 3.60 -3.45
N ASN A 347 6.58 4.84 -3.52
CA ASN A 347 7.22 5.99 -2.88
C ASN A 347 6.67 6.32 -1.48
N THR A 348 5.82 5.43 -0.96
CA THR A 348 5.25 5.58 0.39
C THR A 348 5.57 4.40 1.28
N SER A 349 5.07 3.21 1.00
CA SER A 349 5.37 2.00 1.75
C SER A 349 6.50 1.25 1.06
N VAL A 350 7.74 1.58 1.40
CA VAL A 350 8.93 0.98 0.78
C VAL A 350 9.24 -0.34 1.48
N CYS A 351 9.09 -1.46 0.74
CA CYS A 351 9.38 -2.79 1.25
C CYS A 351 10.74 -3.28 0.76
N LEU A 352 11.56 -3.71 1.72
CA LEU A 352 12.90 -4.25 1.49
C LEU A 352 12.99 -5.69 1.96
N THR A 353 13.67 -6.53 1.21
CA THR A 353 14.18 -7.83 1.66
C THR A 353 15.66 -7.70 1.99
N LEU A 354 16.15 -8.54 2.89
CA LEU A 354 17.54 -8.55 3.35
C LEU A 354 18.11 -9.96 3.15
N ASP A 355 19.42 -10.07 2.92
CA ASP A 355 20.13 -11.36 2.84
C ASP A 355 20.29 -11.98 4.25
N LEU A 356 19.16 -12.15 4.94
CA LEU A 356 19.02 -12.67 6.29
C LEU A 356 17.83 -13.63 6.36
N ASN A 357 17.85 -14.52 7.34
CA ASN A 357 16.67 -15.32 7.65
C ASN A 357 15.63 -14.51 8.43
N GLU A 358 14.42 -15.06 8.53
CA GLU A 358 13.26 -14.40 9.17
C GLU A 358 13.54 -14.01 10.63
N ASP A 359 14.23 -14.86 11.40
CA ASP A 359 14.53 -14.58 12.81
C ASP A 359 15.54 -13.44 12.96
N GLN A 360 16.54 -13.37 12.08
CA GLN A 360 17.50 -12.27 12.03
C GLN A 360 16.81 -10.95 11.64
N VAL A 361 15.91 -10.95 10.67
CA VAL A 361 15.11 -9.76 10.32
C VAL A 361 14.27 -9.29 11.51
N LYS A 362 13.63 -10.21 12.23
CA LYS A 362 12.88 -9.89 13.47
C LYS A 362 13.80 -9.30 14.56
N GLN A 363 15.04 -9.76 14.63
CA GLN A 363 16.03 -9.18 15.56
C GLN A 363 16.40 -7.75 15.19
N ILE A 364 16.60 -7.44 13.90
CA ILE A 364 16.81 -6.05 13.43
C ILE A 364 15.68 -5.14 13.89
N VAL A 365 14.43 -5.53 13.61
CA VAL A 365 13.26 -4.73 14.01
C VAL A 365 13.26 -4.47 15.50
N LYS A 366 13.49 -5.49 16.32
CA LYS A 366 13.57 -5.36 17.79
C LYS A 366 14.70 -4.48 18.26
N LEU A 367 15.88 -4.56 17.64
CA LEU A 367 17.04 -3.72 17.98
C LEU A 367 16.74 -2.25 17.71
N LEU A 368 16.16 -1.93 16.55
CA LEU A 368 15.85 -0.56 16.16
C LEU A 368 14.72 0.05 17.00
N ASP A 369 13.72 -0.77 17.37
CA ASP A 369 12.66 -0.40 18.30
C ASP A 369 13.22 -0.10 19.71
N ALA A 370 14.01 -1.03 20.27
CA ALA A 370 14.63 -0.87 21.59
C ALA A 370 15.54 0.36 21.68
N GLU A 371 16.19 0.75 20.58
CA GLU A 371 16.99 1.95 20.47
C GLU A 371 16.15 3.22 20.22
N ALA A 372 14.84 3.09 20.09
CA ALA A 372 13.95 4.18 19.68
C ALA A 372 14.44 4.91 18.41
N VAL A 373 14.79 4.12 17.39
CA VAL A 373 15.32 4.60 16.10
C VAL A 373 14.29 4.39 14.98
N ALA A 374 13.58 3.28 15.01
CA ALA A 374 12.50 3.02 14.06
C ALA A 374 11.44 2.11 14.69
N PHE A 375 10.21 2.58 14.70
CA PHE A 375 9.06 1.84 15.19
C PHE A 375 8.26 1.23 14.03
N ASP A 376 7.74 0.01 14.24
CA ASP A 376 6.77 -0.68 13.37
C ASP A 376 7.22 -0.89 11.91
N ILE A 377 8.52 -1.04 11.67
CA ILE A 377 9.09 -1.22 10.32
C ILE A 377 9.14 -2.68 9.84
N GLY A 378 8.57 -3.62 10.57
CA GLY A 378 8.50 -5.01 10.15
C GLY A 378 7.58 -5.23 8.93
N ALA A 379 7.84 -6.29 8.18
CA ALA A 379 6.96 -6.71 7.10
C ALA A 379 5.54 -7.01 7.60
N TYR A 380 4.55 -6.88 6.72
CA TYR A 380 3.18 -7.27 7.04
C TYR A 380 3.10 -8.80 7.19
N ARG A 381 2.12 -9.30 7.98
CA ARG A 381 2.05 -10.71 8.43
C ARG A 381 2.22 -11.77 7.34
N ASP A 382 1.69 -11.52 6.15
CA ASP A 382 1.69 -12.48 5.03
C ASP A 382 2.74 -12.14 3.96
N ALA A 383 3.51 -11.06 4.16
CA ALA A 383 4.56 -10.64 3.25
C ALA A 383 5.87 -11.40 3.54
N PRO A 384 6.78 -11.51 2.57
CA PRO A 384 8.13 -12.03 2.81
C PRO A 384 8.82 -11.27 3.95
N ALA A 385 9.66 -11.98 4.71
CA ALA A 385 10.45 -11.37 5.78
C ALA A 385 11.29 -10.22 5.25
N GLY A 386 11.18 -9.06 5.91
CA GLY A 386 11.82 -7.84 5.43
C GLY A 386 11.45 -6.62 6.26
N LEU A 387 11.81 -5.46 5.75
CA LEU A 387 11.48 -4.17 6.34
C LEU A 387 10.44 -3.46 5.49
N ARG A 388 9.56 -2.71 6.13
CA ARG A 388 8.55 -1.88 5.50
C ARG A 388 8.63 -0.48 6.08
N ILE A 389 9.32 0.41 5.38
CA ILE A 389 9.63 1.76 5.83
C ILE A 389 8.69 2.74 5.16
N TRP A 390 7.97 3.51 5.97
CA TRP A 390 7.11 4.57 5.46
C TRP A 390 7.94 5.77 4.99
N CYS A 391 7.74 6.17 3.73
CA CYS A 391 8.41 7.28 3.07
C CYS A 391 7.43 8.39 2.64
N GLY A 392 6.17 8.37 3.11
CA GLY A 392 5.16 9.39 2.76
C GLY A 392 5.55 10.79 3.24
N ALA A 393 4.80 11.78 2.78
CA ALA A 393 5.14 13.21 2.90
C ALA A 393 5.33 13.71 4.35
N THR A 394 4.75 13.02 5.35
CA THR A 394 4.90 13.39 6.76
C THR A 394 6.23 12.98 7.38
N VAL A 395 7.01 12.13 6.71
CA VAL A 395 8.36 11.77 7.13
C VAL A 395 9.36 12.80 6.59
N GLU A 396 10.24 13.28 7.46
CA GLU A 396 11.32 14.17 7.05
C GLU A 396 12.48 13.35 6.45
N LYS A 397 13.04 13.84 5.32
CA LYS A 397 14.20 13.25 4.66
C LYS A 397 15.35 13.03 5.61
N SER A 398 15.62 14.00 6.52
CA SER A 398 16.66 13.92 7.52
C SER A 398 16.49 12.77 8.52
N ASP A 399 15.24 12.36 8.79
CA ASP A 399 14.97 11.23 9.68
C ASP A 399 15.28 9.90 8.98
N LEU A 400 14.99 9.78 7.68
CA LEU A 400 15.43 8.63 6.88
C LEU A 400 16.95 8.57 6.77
N GLU A 401 17.61 9.70 6.46
CA GLU A 401 19.07 9.78 6.41
C GLU A 401 19.72 9.37 7.74
N ALA A 402 19.13 9.76 8.87
CA ALA A 402 19.58 9.35 10.20
C ALA A 402 19.30 7.87 10.53
N LEU A 403 18.27 7.25 9.91
CA LEU A 403 17.95 5.84 10.07
C LEU A 403 18.99 4.93 9.38
N LEU A 404 19.54 5.33 8.21
CA LEU A 404 20.34 4.45 7.37
C LEU A 404 21.59 3.86 8.07
N PRO A 405 22.39 4.65 8.82
CA PRO A 405 23.52 4.08 9.59
C PRO A 405 23.08 3.03 10.63
N TRP A 406 21.88 3.18 11.18
CA TRP A 406 21.34 2.22 12.15
C TRP A 406 20.89 0.91 11.48
N LEU A 407 20.39 0.97 10.24
CA LEU A 407 20.13 -0.24 9.45
C LEU A 407 21.43 -1.00 9.17
N ASP A 408 22.50 -0.28 8.78
CA ASP A 408 23.83 -0.88 8.61
C ASP A 408 24.31 -1.55 9.89
N TRP A 409 24.27 -0.83 11.01
CA TRP A 409 24.70 -1.36 12.30
C TRP A 409 23.89 -2.59 12.71
N ALA A 410 22.54 -2.51 12.65
CA ALA A 410 21.67 -3.61 13.04
C ALA A 410 21.87 -4.85 12.16
N TYR A 411 22.09 -4.66 10.84
CA TYR A 411 22.42 -5.76 9.94
C TYR A 411 23.70 -6.46 10.36
N HIS A 412 24.77 -5.73 10.65
CA HIS A 412 26.04 -6.31 11.08
C HIS A 412 25.96 -7.00 12.45
N GLU A 413 25.20 -6.46 13.40
CA GLU A 413 24.98 -7.10 14.72
C GLU A 413 24.32 -8.48 14.61
N VAL A 414 23.40 -8.67 13.65
CA VAL A 414 22.66 -9.93 13.53
C VAL A 414 23.24 -10.90 12.50
N SER A 415 24.10 -10.43 11.58
CA SER A 415 24.77 -11.25 10.57
C SER A 415 26.09 -11.85 11.07
N ALA A 416 26.64 -11.38 12.18
CA ALA A 416 27.86 -11.90 12.82
C ALA A 416 27.55 -13.20 13.56
#